data_be4f7ac06081b053255eb3a06875e29c
#
_entry.id   be4f7ac06081b053255eb3a06875e29c
#
_cell.length_a   1.000
_cell.length_b   1.000
_cell.length_c   1.000
_cell.angle_alpha   90.00
_cell.angle_beta   90.00
_cell.angle_gamma   90.00
#
_symmetry.space_group_name_H-M   'P 1'
#
loop_
_entity.id
_entity.type
_entity.pdbx_description
1 polymer ?
#
loop_
_entity_poly.entity_id
_entity_poly.type
_entity_poly.pdbx_seq_one_letter_code
_entity_poly.pdbx_strand_id
1 'polypeptide(L)'
;MASKTVNGLFWSSMERISVQGAQFVLSLFIARILSPSDYGLVAMLGIFMAVAQTFVDSGFSNALIQKQGRTDVDYSTVFFFNIFIGIAMYLLLFSTAPFIASFYSQPQLETIIKFVGLNLILTSFCAVQRAQLTISLDFKKQAIISFSTVAISGGIGIWLAYHGYGVWTLVIQSLLTNLLALILLWGSTRWIPRLCFSKESFKELFGFGSKLLAGGLLHTIYLNLY
;
A
#
# COMPACT_ATOMS: atom_id res chain seq x y z
N MET A 1 -6.93 10.38 -29.32
CA MET A 1 -6.57 10.55 -27.88
C MET A 1 -7.79 10.42 -26.97
N ALA A 2 -8.93 11.05 -27.26
CA ALA A 2 -10.15 11.00 -26.45
C ALA A 2 -10.65 9.58 -26.09
N SER A 3 -10.63 8.64 -27.03
CA SER A 3 -11.05 7.23 -26.81
C SER A 3 -10.19 6.49 -25.76
N LYS A 4 -8.87 6.71 -25.72
CA LYS A 4 -7.99 6.09 -24.71
C LYS A 4 -8.22 6.65 -23.32
N THR A 5 -8.50 7.96 -23.21
CA THR A 5 -8.76 8.62 -21.93
C THR A 5 -10.11 8.17 -21.35
N VAL A 6 -11.15 8.10 -22.19
CA VAL A 6 -12.49 7.62 -21.78
C VAL A 6 -12.41 6.15 -21.33
N ASN A 7 -11.70 5.31 -22.09
CA ASN A 7 -11.49 3.90 -21.72
C ASN A 7 -10.68 3.78 -20.42
N GLY A 8 -9.69 4.65 -20.20
CA GLY A 8 -8.92 4.71 -18.97
C GLY A 8 -9.78 5.10 -17.76
N LEU A 9 -10.64 6.11 -17.89
CA LEU A 9 -11.58 6.51 -16.84
C LEU A 9 -12.57 5.40 -16.49
N PHE A 10 -13.10 4.72 -17.51
CA PHE A 10 -14.01 3.59 -17.30
C PHE A 10 -13.32 2.47 -16.50
N TRP A 11 -12.13 2.04 -16.91
CA TRP A 11 -11.39 0.99 -16.22
C TRP A 11 -10.96 1.36 -14.81
N SER A 12 -10.55 2.63 -14.60
CA SER A 12 -10.20 3.13 -13.26
C SER A 12 -11.41 3.17 -12.32
N SER A 13 -12.60 3.55 -12.84
CA SER A 13 -13.84 3.51 -12.06
C SER A 13 -14.27 2.06 -11.75
N MET A 14 -14.21 1.19 -12.75
CA MET A 14 -14.49 -0.25 -12.58
C MET A 14 -13.54 -0.91 -11.57
N GLU A 15 -12.26 -0.56 -11.60
CA GLU A 15 -11.28 -1.03 -10.61
C GLU A 15 -11.74 -0.68 -9.19
N ARG A 16 -12.00 0.61 -8.95
CA ARG A 16 -12.40 1.07 -7.61
C ARG A 16 -13.67 0.39 -7.12
N ILE A 17 -14.71 0.35 -7.95
CA ILE A 17 -16.00 -0.27 -7.59
C ILE A 17 -15.83 -1.76 -7.35
N SER A 18 -15.13 -2.47 -8.24
CA SER A 18 -14.94 -3.92 -8.12
C SER A 18 -14.08 -4.30 -6.92
N VAL A 19 -12.98 -3.59 -6.68
CA VAL A 19 -12.09 -3.84 -5.54
C VAL A 19 -12.78 -3.50 -4.23
N GLN A 20 -13.41 -2.32 -4.11
CA GLN A 20 -14.13 -1.94 -2.90
C GLN A 20 -15.36 -2.82 -2.65
N GLY A 21 -16.10 -3.18 -3.71
CA GLY A 21 -17.22 -4.10 -3.60
C GLY A 21 -16.78 -5.48 -3.12
N ALA A 22 -15.71 -6.02 -3.69
CA ALA A 22 -15.14 -7.30 -3.25
C ALA A 22 -14.65 -7.22 -1.80
N GLN A 23 -13.91 -6.18 -1.43
CA GLN A 23 -13.44 -5.96 -0.05
C GLN A 23 -14.62 -5.85 0.93
N PHE A 24 -15.68 -5.13 0.55
CA PHE A 24 -16.89 -5.00 1.38
C PHE A 24 -17.55 -6.36 1.61
N VAL A 25 -17.77 -7.14 0.56
CA VAL A 25 -18.34 -8.48 0.67
C VAL A 25 -17.46 -9.37 1.55
N LEU A 26 -16.15 -9.40 1.30
CA LEU A 26 -15.19 -10.17 2.11
C LEU A 26 -15.20 -9.75 3.58
N SER A 27 -15.24 -8.44 3.86
CA SER A 27 -15.31 -7.92 5.23
C SER A 27 -16.57 -8.34 5.96
N LEU A 28 -17.72 -8.43 5.27
CA LEU A 28 -18.96 -8.93 5.86
C LEU A 28 -18.87 -10.40 6.28
N PHE A 29 -18.25 -11.25 5.43
CA PHE A 29 -18.05 -12.67 5.76
C PHE A 29 -17.10 -12.82 6.95
N ILE A 30 -15.96 -12.13 6.93
CA ILE A 30 -14.95 -12.20 7.98
C ILE A 30 -15.51 -11.62 9.28
N ALA A 31 -16.26 -10.50 9.23
CA ALA A 31 -16.85 -9.88 10.41
C ALA A 31 -17.91 -10.74 11.12
N ARG A 32 -18.53 -11.68 10.42
CA ARG A 32 -19.46 -12.65 11.04
C ARG A 32 -18.73 -13.75 11.83
N ILE A 33 -17.46 -13.97 11.55
CA ILE A 33 -16.68 -15.08 12.11
C ILE A 33 -15.73 -14.58 13.21
N LEU A 34 -15.08 -13.44 12.97
CA LEU A 34 -14.15 -12.84 13.91
C LEU A 34 -14.86 -12.12 15.05
N SER A 35 -14.20 -12.08 16.22
CA SER A 35 -14.70 -11.33 17.37
C SER A 35 -14.51 -9.82 17.18
N PRO A 36 -15.37 -8.98 17.81
CA PRO A 36 -15.17 -7.53 17.82
C PRO A 36 -13.79 -7.11 18.39
N SER A 37 -13.23 -7.88 19.31
CA SER A 37 -11.91 -7.62 19.88
C SER A 37 -10.78 -7.77 18.84
N ASP A 38 -10.89 -8.73 17.89
CA ASP A 38 -9.92 -8.90 16.82
C ASP A 38 -9.87 -7.67 15.90
N TYR A 39 -11.04 -7.14 15.56
CA TYR A 39 -11.14 -5.88 14.80
C TYR A 39 -10.64 -4.68 15.60
N GLY A 40 -10.92 -4.64 16.90
CA GLY A 40 -10.42 -3.60 17.80
C GLY A 40 -8.89 -3.52 17.81
N LEU A 41 -8.20 -4.66 17.87
CA LEU A 41 -6.74 -4.72 17.81
C LEU A 41 -6.19 -4.12 16.50
N VAL A 42 -6.80 -4.45 15.36
CA VAL A 42 -6.37 -3.89 14.06
C VAL A 42 -6.71 -2.41 13.95
N ALA A 43 -7.87 -1.97 14.47
CA ALA A 43 -8.27 -0.56 14.45
C ALA A 43 -7.31 0.32 15.26
N MET A 44 -6.80 -0.16 16.41
CA MET A 44 -5.80 0.56 17.22
C MET A 44 -4.51 0.85 16.43
N LEU A 45 -4.19 0.03 15.43
CA LEU A 45 -3.01 0.22 14.57
C LEU A 45 -3.27 1.16 13.40
N GLY A 46 -4.54 1.43 13.10
CA GLY A 46 -4.95 2.14 11.89
C GLY A 46 -4.23 3.46 11.68
N ILE A 47 -4.18 4.31 12.70
CA ILE A 47 -3.52 5.63 12.59
C ILE A 47 -2.01 5.50 12.35
N PHE A 48 -1.33 4.59 13.06
CA PHE A 48 0.11 4.40 12.93
C PHE A 48 0.46 3.89 11.54
N MET A 49 -0.30 2.93 11.04
CA MET A 49 -0.14 2.39 9.71
C MET A 49 -0.48 3.42 8.63
N ALA A 50 -1.55 4.20 8.80
CA ALA A 50 -1.94 5.24 7.84
C ALA A 50 -0.88 6.35 7.72
N VAL A 51 -0.33 6.80 8.85
CA VAL A 51 0.76 7.78 8.86
C VAL A 51 2.00 7.21 8.19
N ALA A 52 2.44 6.00 8.58
CA ALA A 52 3.60 5.35 7.98
C ALA A 52 3.42 5.10 6.47
N GLN A 53 2.23 4.66 6.04
CA GLN A 53 1.91 4.47 4.63
C GLN A 53 1.96 5.80 3.86
N THR A 54 1.52 6.92 4.45
CA THR A 54 1.60 8.23 3.81
C THR A 54 3.06 8.62 3.52
N PHE A 55 4.00 8.25 4.39
CA PHE A 55 5.43 8.45 4.12
C PHE A 55 5.94 7.56 2.98
N VAL A 56 5.50 6.31 2.90
CA VAL A 56 5.86 5.39 1.80
C VAL A 56 5.27 5.88 0.48
N ASP A 57 4.02 6.34 0.49
CA ASP A 57 3.37 6.91 -0.69
C ASP A 57 3.94 8.28 -1.09
N SER A 58 4.65 8.90 -0.21
CA SER A 58 5.52 10.12 -0.17
C SER A 58 5.49 11.08 -1.38
N GLY A 59 4.43 11.12 -2.15
CA GLY A 59 4.32 12.03 -3.30
C GLY A 59 5.37 11.82 -4.42
N PHE A 60 6.44 11.03 -4.20
CA PHE A 60 7.47 10.77 -5.22
C PHE A 60 6.93 9.98 -6.40
N SER A 61 6.08 8.99 -6.15
CA SER A 61 5.39 8.28 -7.23
C SER A 61 4.49 9.23 -8.03
N ASN A 62 3.80 10.15 -7.37
CA ASN A 62 2.98 11.17 -8.01
C ASN A 62 3.83 12.22 -8.74
N ALA A 63 4.96 12.62 -8.17
CA ALA A 63 5.93 13.50 -8.82
C ALA A 63 6.48 12.85 -10.10
N LEU A 64 6.78 11.56 -10.05
CA LEU A 64 7.21 10.79 -11.20
C LEU A 64 6.11 10.71 -12.29
N ILE A 65 4.84 10.57 -11.90
CA ILE A 65 3.71 10.56 -12.84
C ILE A 65 3.56 11.92 -13.54
N GLN A 66 3.83 13.02 -12.87
CA GLN A 66 3.70 14.37 -13.44
C GLN A 66 4.93 14.82 -14.25
N LYS A 67 6.11 14.33 -13.93
CA LYS A 67 7.34 14.71 -14.62
C LYS A 67 7.24 14.35 -16.11
N GLN A 68 7.53 15.31 -17.00
CA GLN A 68 7.68 15.08 -18.43
C GLN A 68 9.14 14.69 -18.74
N GLY A 69 9.35 13.88 -19.78
CA GLY A 69 10.71 13.47 -20.17
C GLY A 69 11.42 12.55 -19.16
N ARG A 70 10.67 11.64 -18.54
CA ARG A 70 11.17 10.68 -17.54
C ARG A 70 12.24 9.77 -18.11
N THR A 71 13.29 9.55 -17.33
CA THR A 71 14.39 8.65 -17.68
C THR A 71 14.38 7.41 -16.78
N ASP A 72 15.06 6.34 -17.18
CA ASP A 72 15.25 5.15 -16.33
C ASP A 72 15.95 5.48 -15.01
N VAL A 73 16.76 6.56 -14.99
CA VAL A 73 17.42 7.05 -13.78
C VAL A 73 16.40 7.62 -12.79
N ASP A 74 15.39 8.34 -13.28
CA ASP A 74 14.31 8.88 -12.43
C ASP A 74 13.52 7.75 -11.77
N TYR A 75 13.12 6.74 -12.57
CA TYR A 75 12.41 5.55 -12.03
C TYR A 75 13.24 4.83 -10.98
N SER A 76 14.53 4.61 -11.24
CA SER A 76 15.42 3.91 -10.32
C SER A 76 15.66 4.73 -9.03
N THR A 77 15.84 6.05 -9.16
CA THR A 77 16.01 6.95 -8.02
C THR A 77 14.78 6.93 -7.09
N VAL A 78 13.57 7.02 -7.66
CA VAL A 78 12.31 6.93 -6.89
C VAL A 78 12.15 5.55 -6.25
N PHE A 79 12.49 4.49 -6.96
CA PHE A 79 12.42 3.12 -6.46
C PHE A 79 13.28 2.92 -5.21
N PHE A 80 14.56 3.25 -5.28
CA PHE A 80 15.47 3.10 -4.13
C PHE A 80 15.09 4.00 -2.97
N PHE A 81 14.63 5.22 -3.25
CA PHE A 81 14.14 6.11 -2.21
C PHE A 81 12.90 5.56 -1.51
N ASN A 82 11.90 5.07 -2.26
CA ASN A 82 10.70 4.48 -1.66
C ASN A 82 11.02 3.25 -0.79
N ILE A 83 11.95 2.39 -1.23
CA ILE A 83 12.41 1.26 -0.42
C ILE A 83 13.08 1.75 0.86
N PHE A 84 13.95 2.75 0.76
CA PHE A 84 14.61 3.32 1.94
C PHE A 84 13.59 3.85 2.95
N ILE A 85 12.59 4.61 2.49
CA ILE A 85 11.50 5.11 3.34
C ILE A 85 10.67 3.94 3.91
N GLY A 86 10.32 2.94 3.09
CA GLY A 86 9.56 1.77 3.54
C GLY A 86 10.28 1.00 4.66
N ILE A 87 11.57 0.79 4.51
CA ILE A 87 12.41 0.15 5.54
C ILE A 87 12.53 1.05 6.78
N ALA A 88 12.78 2.35 6.60
CA ALA A 88 12.91 3.29 7.72
C ALA A 88 11.63 3.36 8.55
N MET A 89 10.47 3.46 7.90
CA MET A 89 9.16 3.47 8.58
C MET A 89 8.84 2.13 9.23
N TYR A 90 9.20 1.01 8.61
CA TYR A 90 9.07 -0.31 9.23
C TYR A 90 9.93 -0.41 10.50
N LEU A 91 11.20 -0.02 10.44
CA LEU A 91 12.09 -0.05 11.60
C LEU A 91 11.62 0.89 12.73
N LEU A 92 11.06 2.04 12.37
CA LEU A 92 10.46 2.96 13.33
C LEU A 92 9.26 2.30 14.03
N LEU A 93 8.32 1.71 13.26
CA LEU A 93 7.19 0.99 13.85
C LEU A 93 7.62 -0.23 14.64
N PHE A 94 8.60 -0.99 14.17
CA PHE A 94 9.15 -2.14 14.87
C PHE A 94 9.74 -1.74 16.23
N SER A 95 10.49 -0.63 16.29
CA SER A 95 11.12 -0.12 17.51
C SER A 95 10.08 0.47 18.48
N THR A 96 9.01 1.09 17.96
CA THR A 96 7.95 1.68 18.78
C THR A 96 6.86 0.68 19.16
N ALA A 97 6.83 -0.52 18.58
CA ALA A 97 5.82 -1.54 18.82
C ALA A 97 5.61 -1.87 20.32
N PRO A 98 6.66 -2.09 21.14
CA PRO A 98 6.47 -2.37 22.57
C PRO A 98 5.84 -1.17 23.32
N PHE A 99 6.17 0.07 22.94
CA PHE A 99 5.60 1.26 23.55
C PHE A 99 4.12 1.41 23.19
N ILE A 100 3.75 1.14 21.93
CA ILE A 100 2.35 1.18 21.47
C ILE A 100 1.54 0.07 22.19
N ALA A 101 2.08 -1.15 22.27
CA ALA A 101 1.44 -2.25 22.98
C ALA A 101 1.21 -1.95 24.47
N SER A 102 2.19 -1.32 25.13
CA SER A 102 2.10 -0.87 26.51
C SER A 102 1.05 0.23 26.69
N PHE A 103 1.02 1.22 25.78
CA PHE A 103 0.06 2.33 25.81
C PHE A 103 -1.40 1.85 25.75
N TYR A 104 -1.68 0.86 24.89
CA TYR A 104 -3.01 0.27 24.78
C TYR A 104 -3.26 -0.88 25.77
N SER A 105 -2.28 -1.23 26.62
CA SER A 105 -2.36 -2.37 27.55
C SER A 105 -2.71 -3.69 26.85
N GLN A 106 -2.23 -3.88 25.62
CA GLN A 106 -2.49 -5.04 24.76
C GLN A 106 -1.18 -5.67 24.26
N PRO A 107 -0.59 -6.65 24.96
CA PRO A 107 0.70 -7.25 24.57
C PRO A 107 0.71 -7.86 23.16
N GLN A 108 -0.44 -8.35 22.66
CA GLN A 108 -0.57 -8.92 21.33
C GLN A 108 -0.29 -7.91 20.22
N LEU A 109 -0.53 -6.60 20.47
CA LEU A 109 -0.28 -5.54 19.48
C LEU A 109 1.18 -5.48 19.06
N GLU A 110 2.12 -5.77 19.95
CA GLU A 110 3.54 -5.73 19.62
C GLU A 110 3.87 -6.66 18.44
N THR A 111 3.40 -7.91 18.52
CA THR A 111 3.63 -8.89 17.44
C THR A 111 2.87 -8.52 16.17
N ILE A 112 1.62 -8.07 16.31
CA ILE A 112 0.78 -7.67 15.17
C ILE A 112 1.43 -6.50 14.43
N ILE A 113 1.92 -5.46 15.12
CA ILE A 113 2.61 -4.31 14.50
C ILE A 113 3.82 -4.77 13.69
N LYS A 114 4.63 -5.66 14.25
CA LYS A 114 5.84 -6.17 13.57
C LYS A 114 5.49 -6.87 12.26
N PHE A 115 4.42 -7.66 12.24
CA PHE A 115 3.99 -8.36 11.02
C PHE A 115 3.25 -7.44 10.04
N VAL A 116 2.29 -6.65 10.51
CA VAL A 116 1.54 -5.72 9.65
C VAL A 116 2.47 -4.66 9.05
N GLY A 117 3.47 -4.22 9.80
CA GLY A 117 4.48 -3.27 9.33
C GLY A 117 5.25 -3.74 8.09
N LEU A 118 5.41 -5.06 7.86
CA LEU A 118 6.01 -5.60 6.63
C LEU A 118 5.28 -5.14 5.35
N ASN A 119 3.99 -4.80 5.46
CA ASN A 119 3.25 -4.23 4.34
C ASN A 119 3.89 -2.94 3.79
N LEU A 120 4.53 -2.13 4.65
CA LEU A 120 5.23 -0.91 4.21
C LEU A 120 6.39 -1.22 3.26
N ILE A 121 7.11 -2.30 3.53
CA ILE A 121 8.19 -2.76 2.66
C ILE A 121 7.59 -3.30 1.35
N LEU A 122 6.59 -4.16 1.42
CA LEU A 122 5.96 -4.75 0.23
C LEU A 122 5.36 -3.66 -0.69
N THR A 123 4.67 -2.67 -0.11
CA THR A 123 4.08 -1.57 -0.89
C THR A 123 5.14 -0.66 -1.50
N SER A 124 6.26 -0.41 -0.82
CA SER A 124 7.37 0.39 -1.36
C SER A 124 7.97 -0.22 -2.63
N PHE A 125 8.07 -1.55 -2.70
CA PHE A 125 8.50 -2.28 -3.90
C PHE A 125 7.49 -2.19 -5.05
N CYS A 126 6.21 -1.95 -4.76
CA CYS A 126 5.15 -1.85 -5.78
C CYS A 126 4.96 -0.43 -6.33
N ALA A 127 5.46 0.59 -5.64
CA ALA A 127 5.14 1.99 -5.90
C ALA A 127 5.49 2.44 -7.33
N VAL A 128 6.69 2.11 -7.82
CA VAL A 128 7.15 2.50 -9.15
C VAL A 128 6.40 1.71 -10.25
N GLN A 129 6.14 0.44 -10.05
CA GLN A 129 5.39 -0.39 -11.01
C GLN A 129 3.95 0.12 -11.17
N ARG A 130 3.30 0.52 -10.09
CA ARG A 130 1.97 1.18 -10.14
C ARG A 130 2.04 2.51 -10.89
N ALA A 131 3.07 3.33 -10.62
CA ALA A 131 3.28 4.59 -11.32
C ALA A 131 3.45 4.35 -12.84
N GLN A 132 4.19 3.34 -13.26
CA GLN A 132 4.37 2.99 -14.68
C GLN A 132 3.05 2.60 -15.36
N LEU A 133 2.21 1.79 -14.71
CA LEU A 133 0.89 1.44 -15.25
C LEU A 133 -0.01 2.67 -15.38
N THR A 134 0.05 3.59 -14.41
CA THR A 134 -0.69 4.86 -14.46
C THR A 134 -0.19 5.76 -15.58
N ILE A 135 1.12 5.89 -15.75
CA ILE A 135 1.75 6.67 -16.82
C ILE A 135 1.40 6.12 -18.20
N SER A 136 1.38 4.79 -18.35
CA SER A 136 1.01 4.13 -19.61
C SER A 136 -0.51 4.08 -19.86
N LEU A 137 -1.32 4.58 -18.90
CA LEU A 137 -2.79 4.53 -18.91
C LEU A 137 -3.34 3.09 -19.01
N ASP A 138 -2.57 2.09 -18.54
CA ASP A 138 -2.98 0.68 -18.54
C ASP A 138 -3.78 0.33 -17.28
N PHE A 139 -4.90 1.06 -17.09
CA PHE A 139 -5.79 0.86 -15.95
C PHE A 139 -6.49 -0.51 -15.98
N LYS A 140 -6.66 -1.10 -17.18
CA LYS A 140 -7.21 -2.45 -17.30
C LYS A 140 -6.34 -3.47 -16.59
N LYS A 141 -5.02 -3.42 -16.83
CA LYS A 141 -4.06 -4.33 -16.20
C LYS A 141 -4.01 -4.10 -14.69
N GLN A 142 -4.02 -2.84 -14.26
CA GLN A 142 -4.09 -2.46 -12.85
C GLN A 142 -5.34 -3.01 -12.18
N ALA A 143 -6.51 -2.89 -12.82
CA ALA A 143 -7.79 -3.42 -12.33
C ALA A 143 -7.76 -4.96 -12.15
N ILE A 144 -7.24 -5.68 -13.14
CA ILE A 144 -7.14 -7.15 -13.08
C ILE A 144 -6.22 -7.57 -11.94
N ILE A 145 -5.06 -6.92 -11.78
CA ILE A 145 -4.12 -7.21 -10.69
C ILE A 145 -4.78 -6.95 -9.33
N SER A 146 -5.34 -5.74 -9.14
CA SER A 146 -5.97 -5.35 -7.87
C SER A 146 -7.13 -6.27 -7.48
N PHE A 147 -8.00 -6.62 -8.44
CA PHE A 147 -9.11 -7.53 -8.19
C PHE A 147 -8.62 -8.95 -7.87
N SER A 148 -7.68 -9.47 -8.64
CA SER A 148 -7.13 -10.83 -8.43
C SER A 148 -6.47 -10.96 -7.06
N THR A 149 -5.70 -9.96 -6.63
CA THR A 149 -5.05 -9.96 -5.31
C THR A 149 -6.07 -9.98 -4.17
N VAL A 150 -7.12 -9.17 -4.28
CA VAL A 150 -8.19 -9.10 -3.28
C VAL A 150 -9.01 -10.39 -3.25
N ALA A 151 -9.36 -10.95 -4.41
CA ALA A 151 -10.13 -12.18 -4.50
C ALA A 151 -9.37 -13.38 -3.90
N ILE A 152 -8.09 -13.54 -4.25
CA ILE A 152 -7.28 -14.67 -3.76
C ILE A 152 -6.99 -14.50 -2.26
N SER A 153 -6.51 -13.33 -1.83
CA SER A 153 -6.20 -13.09 -0.42
C SER A 153 -7.46 -13.12 0.46
N GLY A 154 -8.59 -12.65 -0.06
CA GLY A 154 -9.87 -12.71 0.62
C GLY A 154 -10.38 -14.11 0.78
N GLY A 155 -10.28 -14.98 -0.25
CA GLY A 155 -10.64 -16.38 -0.16
C GLY A 155 -9.81 -17.12 0.91
N ILE A 156 -8.49 -16.86 0.94
CA ILE A 156 -7.61 -17.40 1.98
C ILE A 156 -7.97 -16.83 3.35
N GLY A 157 -8.28 -15.51 3.43
CA GLY A 157 -8.73 -14.86 4.66
C GLY A 157 -10.00 -15.51 5.22
N ILE A 158 -11.02 -15.79 4.40
CA ILE A 158 -12.22 -16.48 4.82
C ILE A 158 -11.87 -17.88 5.35
N TRP A 159 -11.01 -18.61 4.63
CA TRP A 159 -10.56 -19.94 5.07
C TRP A 159 -9.88 -19.91 6.43
N LEU A 160 -8.96 -18.93 6.66
CA LEU A 160 -8.31 -18.74 7.95
C LEU A 160 -9.30 -18.38 9.07
N ALA A 161 -10.29 -17.52 8.76
CA ALA A 161 -11.32 -17.14 9.73
C ALA A 161 -12.11 -18.37 10.22
N TYR A 162 -12.52 -19.25 9.30
CA TYR A 162 -13.22 -20.49 9.66
C TYR A 162 -12.37 -21.47 10.48
N HIS A 163 -11.05 -21.41 10.37
CA HIS A 163 -10.12 -22.23 11.17
C HIS A 163 -9.74 -21.59 12.51
N GLY A 164 -10.35 -20.45 12.87
CA GLY A 164 -10.18 -19.85 14.20
C GLY A 164 -8.87 -19.09 14.41
N TYR A 165 -8.22 -18.59 13.35
CA TYR A 165 -6.99 -17.80 13.45
C TYR A 165 -7.20 -16.40 14.05
N GLY A 166 -8.43 -15.96 14.34
CA GLY A 166 -8.74 -14.68 14.97
C GLY A 166 -8.11 -13.51 14.24
N VAL A 167 -7.46 -12.58 14.95
CA VAL A 167 -6.81 -11.40 14.39
C VAL A 167 -5.76 -11.70 13.31
N TRP A 168 -5.10 -12.87 13.39
CA TRP A 168 -4.11 -13.30 12.40
C TRP A 168 -4.69 -13.48 11.01
N THR A 169 -5.98 -13.73 10.90
CA THR A 169 -6.70 -13.73 9.61
C THR A 169 -6.52 -12.41 8.87
N LEU A 170 -6.71 -11.28 9.54
CA LEU A 170 -6.60 -9.94 8.95
C LEU A 170 -5.14 -9.60 8.61
N VAL A 171 -4.21 -9.99 9.49
CA VAL A 171 -2.77 -9.78 9.30
C VAL A 171 -2.28 -10.54 8.07
N ILE A 172 -2.54 -11.83 7.99
CA ILE A 172 -2.10 -12.70 6.88
C ILE A 172 -2.78 -12.27 5.58
N GLN A 173 -4.08 -11.95 5.61
CA GLN A 173 -4.80 -11.46 4.44
C GLN A 173 -4.16 -10.20 3.87
N SER A 174 -3.82 -9.21 4.71
CA SER A 174 -3.19 -7.97 4.26
C SER A 174 -1.80 -8.22 3.65
N LEU A 175 -0.99 -9.06 4.29
CA LEU A 175 0.34 -9.44 3.78
C LEU A 175 0.25 -10.18 2.45
N LEU A 176 -0.69 -11.13 2.32
CA LEU A 176 -0.92 -11.87 1.08
C LEU A 176 -1.39 -10.94 -0.05
N THR A 177 -2.28 -9.98 0.25
CA THR A 177 -2.72 -9.00 -0.75
C THR A 177 -1.53 -8.23 -1.33
N ASN A 178 -0.65 -7.71 -0.48
CA ASN A 178 0.49 -6.93 -0.92
C ASN A 178 1.59 -7.81 -1.57
N LEU A 179 1.79 -9.03 -1.08
CA LEU A 179 2.73 -9.98 -1.68
C LEU A 179 2.27 -10.41 -3.08
N LEU A 180 1.00 -10.74 -3.26
CA LEU A 180 0.44 -11.06 -4.56
C LEU A 180 0.48 -9.86 -5.51
N ALA A 181 0.20 -8.65 -5.00
CA ALA A 181 0.34 -7.42 -5.77
C ALA A 181 1.79 -7.23 -6.24
N LEU A 182 2.77 -7.46 -5.36
CA LEU A 182 4.20 -7.40 -5.71
C LEU A 182 4.52 -8.36 -6.87
N ILE A 183 4.16 -9.63 -6.73
CA ILE A 183 4.45 -10.66 -7.74
C ILE A 183 3.80 -10.31 -9.08
N LEU A 184 2.51 -9.96 -9.08
CA LEU A 184 1.77 -9.67 -10.31
C LEU A 184 2.21 -8.37 -10.99
N LEU A 185 2.52 -7.31 -10.22
CA LEU A 185 3.02 -6.06 -10.76
C LEU A 185 4.38 -6.23 -11.41
N TRP A 186 5.31 -6.91 -10.74
CA TRP A 186 6.65 -7.15 -11.29
C TRP A 186 6.62 -8.05 -12.52
N GLY A 187 5.78 -9.07 -12.52
CA GLY A 187 5.55 -9.91 -13.70
C GLY A 187 4.94 -9.17 -14.89
N SER A 188 4.16 -8.10 -14.60
CA SER A 188 3.43 -7.35 -15.62
C SER A 188 4.21 -6.21 -16.24
N THR A 189 5.07 -5.51 -15.49
CA THR A 189 5.76 -4.29 -15.96
C THR A 189 7.08 -4.57 -16.67
N ARG A 190 7.70 -5.74 -16.46
CA ARG A 190 9.00 -6.15 -17.06
C ARG A 190 10.12 -5.12 -16.86
N TRP A 191 9.92 -4.11 -16.02
CA TRP A 191 10.94 -3.11 -15.73
C TRP A 191 11.79 -3.55 -14.55
N ILE A 192 13.10 -3.42 -14.69
CA ILE A 192 14.07 -3.75 -13.64
C ILE A 192 14.82 -2.47 -13.27
N PRO A 193 14.92 -2.14 -11.97
CA PRO A 193 15.64 -0.95 -11.53
C PRO A 193 17.14 -1.08 -11.87
N ARG A 194 17.72 -0.01 -12.37
CA ARG A 194 19.17 0.08 -12.53
C ARG A 194 19.76 0.51 -11.18
N LEU A 195 20.91 -0.03 -10.82
CA LEU A 195 21.64 0.36 -9.62
C LEU A 195 22.26 1.76 -9.80
N CYS A 196 21.39 2.77 -9.93
CA CYS A 196 21.79 4.17 -10.08
C CYS A 196 20.88 5.06 -9.24
N PHE A 197 21.48 6.07 -8.62
CA PHE A 197 20.76 7.08 -7.86
C PHE A 197 21.29 8.45 -8.30
N SER A 198 20.42 9.31 -8.79
CA SER A 198 20.75 10.67 -9.19
C SER A 198 20.28 11.68 -8.15
N LYS A 199 21.24 12.45 -7.60
CA LYS A 199 20.91 13.55 -6.69
C LYS A 199 20.11 14.66 -7.37
N GLU A 200 20.29 14.87 -8.66
CA GLU A 200 19.55 15.87 -9.43
C GLU A 200 18.09 15.45 -9.59
N SER A 201 17.84 14.22 -10.07
CA SER A 201 16.50 13.65 -10.15
C SER A 201 15.81 13.63 -8.80
N PHE A 202 16.54 13.26 -7.75
CA PHE A 202 16.01 13.28 -6.38
C PHE A 202 15.58 14.68 -5.96
N LYS A 203 16.44 15.70 -6.13
CA LYS A 203 16.15 17.08 -5.73
C LYS A 203 14.96 17.68 -6.48
N GLU A 204 14.87 17.39 -7.79
CA GLU A 204 13.75 17.83 -8.62
C GLU A 204 12.42 17.22 -8.15
N LEU A 205 12.41 15.90 -7.96
CA LEU A 205 11.20 15.16 -7.54
C LEU A 205 10.85 15.46 -6.08
N PHE A 206 11.83 15.69 -5.21
CA PHE A 206 11.63 16.05 -3.80
C PHE A 206 10.93 17.39 -3.65
N GLY A 207 11.25 18.38 -4.47
CA GLY A 207 10.63 19.71 -4.41
C GLY A 207 9.11 19.66 -4.59
N PHE A 208 8.60 18.74 -5.42
CA PHE A 208 7.18 18.52 -5.63
C PHE A 208 6.63 17.47 -4.64
N GLY A 209 7.31 16.35 -4.49
CA GLY A 209 6.90 15.22 -3.64
C GLY A 209 6.74 15.61 -2.17
N SER A 210 7.64 16.44 -1.62
CA SER A 210 7.56 16.90 -0.22
C SER A 210 6.30 17.71 0.08
N LYS A 211 5.83 18.53 -0.87
CA LYS A 211 4.59 19.31 -0.73
C LYS A 211 3.37 18.36 -0.70
N LEU A 212 3.37 17.34 -1.56
CA LEU A 212 2.32 16.32 -1.56
C LEU A 212 2.36 15.48 -0.30
N LEU A 213 3.55 15.13 0.21
CA LEU A 213 3.70 14.43 1.47
C LEU A 213 3.12 15.25 2.63
N ALA A 214 3.45 16.53 2.73
CA ALA A 214 2.91 17.41 3.77
C ALA A 214 1.38 17.49 3.72
N GLY A 215 0.81 17.69 2.52
CA GLY A 215 -0.63 17.66 2.31
C GLY A 215 -1.28 16.32 2.66
N GLY A 216 -0.65 15.22 2.26
CA GLY A 216 -1.10 13.86 2.58
C GLY A 216 -1.08 13.58 4.09
N LEU A 217 -0.04 13.99 4.81
CA LEU A 217 0.04 13.84 6.26
C LEU A 217 -1.05 14.62 6.97
N LEU A 218 -1.27 15.89 6.61
CA LEU A 218 -2.34 16.71 7.17
C LEU A 218 -3.71 16.06 6.93
N HIS A 219 -3.95 15.57 5.73
CA HIS A 219 -5.18 14.87 5.38
C HIS A 219 -5.35 13.57 6.18
N THR A 220 -4.30 12.76 6.28
CA THR A 220 -4.33 11.50 7.05
C THR A 220 -4.60 11.75 8.53
N ILE A 221 -3.92 12.73 9.13
CA ILE A 221 -4.14 13.13 10.53
C ILE A 221 -5.59 13.61 10.71
N TYR A 222 -6.06 14.48 9.82
CA TYR A 222 -7.43 14.99 9.87
C TYR A 222 -8.48 13.87 9.84
N LEU A 223 -8.35 12.91 8.93
CA LEU A 223 -9.30 11.79 8.79
C LEU A 223 -9.26 10.80 9.99
N ASN A 224 -8.15 10.72 10.70
CA ASN A 224 -8.00 9.78 11.83
C ASN A 224 -8.20 10.44 13.20
N LEU A 225 -8.38 11.78 13.28
CA LEU A 225 -8.71 12.49 14.52
C LEU A 225 -10.21 12.59 14.78
N TYR A 226 -11.03 12.37 13.77
CA TYR A 226 -12.49 12.35 13.83
C TYR A 226 -13.03 10.95 13.57
#